data_5ec3049529e934748224742ef7372e13
#
_entry.id   5ec3049529e934748224742ef7372e13
#
_cell.length_a   1.000
_cell.length_b   1.000
_cell.length_c   1.000
_cell.angle_alpha   90.00
_cell.angle_beta   90.00
_cell.angle_gamma   90.00
#
_symmetry.space_group_name_H-M   'P 1'
#
loop_
_entity.id
_entity.type
_entity.pdbx_description
1 polymer ?
#
loop_
_entity_poly.entity_id
_entity_poly.type
_entity_poly.pdbx_seq_one_letter_code
_entity_poly.pdbx_strand_id
1 'polypeptide(L)'
;MKKFMKKLLSVVLAVIFVISLASAGNAANKVFADDAYCTVVTASDFQHAGTDAYDLFGNFLNYAITQGLPQPDSMLVGGDYTMVLLDNAVPGISRIRNTYLNAFPDADPASVVCLQGNHDNPKDEFAETGFYNMGKYCLYAINEDDFPWKQSQKKDDGVKAVAADIEKNLDNMIKTGDKRPVIVITHVPLHHTGRNSYGDNMYASYIFNVLNEKAKKLDIIFLFGHNHSSEYDDYIGGSVNYMAPGDKIRIPLADKKGEDCYTEETLNFTYTNCGYVGYSDNNVTETSTNLLTLGFIQFTPEKLRFIRVCEYGVMYVKEVNKVNKGTFVEAPEYPALDDNCLCHTENPFLKVIWKVYIFWCKVFNANRFCVCGEYHY
;
A
#
# COMPACT_ATOMS: atom_id res chain seq x y z
N MET A 1 -4.23 63.11 -24.69
CA MET A 1 -4.87 62.30 -23.66
C MET A 1 -5.32 60.91 -24.16
N LYS A 2 -6.22 60.77 -25.15
CA LYS A 2 -6.70 59.47 -25.66
C LYS A 2 -5.60 58.47 -26.14
N LYS A 3 -4.51 58.94 -26.77
CA LYS A 3 -3.39 58.11 -27.24
C LYS A 3 -2.54 57.57 -26.08
N PHE A 4 -2.38 58.37 -25.02
CA PHE A 4 -1.64 57.95 -23.83
C PHE A 4 -2.40 56.91 -23.02
N MET A 5 -3.71 57.10 -22.82
CA MET A 5 -4.56 56.11 -22.16
C MET A 5 -4.61 54.74 -22.88
N LYS A 6 -4.63 54.75 -24.23
CA LYS A 6 -4.58 53.50 -24.98
C LYS A 6 -3.25 52.73 -24.79
N LYS A 7 -2.11 53.45 -24.76
CA LYS A 7 -0.81 52.84 -24.49
C LYS A 7 -0.72 52.30 -23.06
N LEU A 8 -1.22 53.06 -22.07
CA LEU A 8 -1.24 52.62 -20.69
C LEU A 8 -2.11 51.36 -20.50
N LEU A 9 -3.30 51.34 -21.11
CA LEU A 9 -4.18 50.16 -21.06
C LEU A 9 -3.55 48.92 -21.71
N SER A 10 -2.83 49.07 -22.83
CA SER A 10 -2.13 47.99 -23.47
C SER A 10 -0.99 47.42 -22.61
N VAL A 11 -0.25 48.27 -21.90
CA VAL A 11 0.80 47.83 -20.97
C VAL A 11 0.20 47.10 -19.76
N VAL A 12 -0.87 47.62 -19.19
CA VAL A 12 -1.56 46.97 -18.06
C VAL A 12 -2.12 45.61 -18.45
N LEU A 13 -2.76 45.50 -19.63
CA LEU A 13 -3.25 44.21 -20.13
C LEU A 13 -2.11 43.22 -20.41
N ALA A 14 -0.98 43.70 -20.96
CA ALA A 14 0.19 42.84 -21.16
C ALA A 14 0.80 42.33 -19.84
N VAL A 15 0.86 43.19 -18.82
CA VAL A 15 1.34 42.80 -17.48
C VAL A 15 0.39 41.80 -16.82
N ILE A 16 -0.93 42.04 -16.90
CA ILE A 16 -1.94 41.10 -16.39
C ILE A 16 -1.81 39.74 -17.11
N PHE A 17 -1.62 39.76 -18.43
CA PHE A 17 -1.47 38.54 -19.22
C PHE A 17 -0.19 37.78 -18.85
N VAL A 18 0.93 38.47 -18.65
CA VAL A 18 2.20 37.86 -18.21
C VAL A 18 2.07 37.29 -16.79
N ILE A 19 1.39 38.01 -15.88
CA ILE A 19 1.14 37.52 -14.51
C ILE A 19 0.20 36.31 -14.55
N SER A 20 -0.83 36.31 -15.39
CA SER A 20 -1.73 35.17 -15.53
C SER A 20 -1.06 33.95 -16.19
N LEU A 21 -0.14 34.15 -17.14
CA LEU A 21 0.69 33.07 -17.71
C LEU A 21 1.71 32.55 -16.70
N ALA A 22 2.32 33.42 -15.89
CA ALA A 22 3.24 33.01 -14.84
C ALA A 22 2.51 32.23 -13.71
N SER A 23 1.29 32.69 -13.35
CA SER A 23 0.47 31.93 -12.38
C SER A 23 -0.10 30.62 -12.96
N ALA A 24 -0.46 30.58 -14.24
CA ALA A 24 -0.86 29.36 -14.92
C ALA A 24 0.32 28.41 -15.13
N GLY A 25 1.53 28.92 -15.37
CA GLY A 25 2.76 28.11 -15.47
C GLY A 25 3.20 27.52 -14.12
N ASN A 26 2.93 28.23 -13.01
CA ASN A 26 3.21 27.70 -11.67
C ASN A 26 2.12 26.75 -11.12
N ALA A 27 0.94 26.71 -11.76
CA ALA A 27 -0.08 25.69 -11.47
C ALA A 27 0.18 24.35 -12.20
N ALA A 28 1.15 24.33 -13.13
CA ALA A 28 1.51 23.13 -13.86
C ALA A 28 2.41 22.23 -12.99
N ASN A 29 1.81 21.17 -12.43
CA ASN A 29 2.46 19.94 -11.99
C ASN A 29 3.31 20.03 -10.73
N LYS A 30 2.78 20.52 -9.61
CA LYS A 30 3.34 20.15 -8.32
C LYS A 30 3.35 18.64 -8.19
N VAL A 31 4.51 18.07 -7.88
CA VAL A 31 4.67 16.63 -7.68
C VAL A 31 3.77 16.16 -6.53
N PHE A 32 3.80 16.90 -5.42
CA PHE A 32 2.95 16.66 -4.26
C PHE A 32 1.82 17.70 -4.16
N ALA A 33 0.62 17.24 -3.90
CA ALA A 33 -0.57 18.09 -3.81
C ALA A 33 -0.61 18.84 -2.48
N ASP A 34 -0.93 20.14 -2.53
CA ASP A 34 -1.05 20.98 -1.33
C ASP A 34 -2.31 20.65 -0.51
N ASP A 35 -3.36 20.14 -1.15
CA ASP A 35 -4.64 19.76 -0.55
C ASP A 35 -4.68 18.30 -0.09
N ALA A 36 -3.55 17.59 -0.13
CA ALA A 36 -3.46 16.24 0.40
C ALA A 36 -3.63 16.26 1.93
N TYR A 37 -4.64 15.55 2.41
CA TYR A 37 -4.87 15.41 3.85
C TYR A 37 -4.14 14.21 4.46
N CYS A 38 -3.61 13.32 3.61
CA CYS A 38 -2.80 12.17 4.02
C CYS A 38 -1.72 11.90 2.97
N THR A 39 -0.53 11.57 3.43
CA THR A 39 0.60 11.15 2.59
C THR A 39 1.24 9.89 3.18
N VAL A 40 1.40 8.85 2.37
CA VAL A 40 2.00 7.57 2.73
C VAL A 40 3.23 7.33 1.87
N VAL A 41 4.36 6.98 2.49
CA VAL A 41 5.58 6.53 1.80
C VAL A 41 5.49 5.02 1.63
N THR A 42 5.87 4.49 0.45
CA THR A 42 5.87 3.04 0.20
C THR A 42 7.19 2.59 -0.40
N ALA A 43 7.72 1.46 0.07
CA ALA A 43 8.94 0.84 -0.42
C ALA A 43 8.89 -0.68 -0.25
N SER A 44 9.73 -1.42 -0.98
CA SER A 44 9.88 -2.87 -0.85
C SER A 44 11.22 -3.31 -1.42
N ASP A 45 11.58 -4.58 -1.20
CA ASP A 45 12.66 -5.27 -1.90
C ASP A 45 14.00 -4.51 -1.78
N PHE A 46 14.50 -4.40 -0.55
CA PHE A 46 15.78 -3.75 -0.23
C PHE A 46 16.99 -4.65 -0.46
N GLN A 47 16.76 -5.86 -0.89
CA GLN A 47 17.79 -6.86 -1.15
C GLN A 47 18.70 -6.42 -2.29
N HIS A 48 20.01 -6.27 -2.02
CA HIS A 48 21.00 -5.90 -3.01
C HIS A 48 22.37 -6.50 -2.76
N ALA A 49 23.02 -6.94 -3.85
CA ALA A 49 24.37 -7.51 -3.83
C ALA A 49 25.43 -6.48 -4.24
N GLY A 50 25.53 -5.34 -3.58
CA GLY A 50 26.66 -4.46 -3.87
C GLY A 50 26.46 -2.96 -3.80
N THR A 51 25.24 -2.45 -3.80
CA THR A 51 24.94 -1.03 -3.53
C THR A 51 24.17 -0.94 -2.23
N ASP A 52 24.39 0.11 -1.47
CA ASP A 52 23.64 0.29 -0.24
C ASP A 52 22.22 0.80 -0.58
N ALA A 53 21.27 -0.12 -0.68
CA ALA A 53 19.87 0.18 -0.93
C ALA A 53 19.27 1.14 0.11
N TYR A 54 19.78 1.11 1.32
CA TYR A 54 19.34 1.98 2.40
C TYR A 54 19.82 3.42 2.20
N ASP A 55 21.01 3.62 1.62
CA ASP A 55 21.50 4.95 1.25
C ASP A 55 20.69 5.50 0.06
N LEU A 56 20.37 4.65 -0.92
CA LEU A 56 19.48 5.02 -2.03
C LEU A 56 18.09 5.42 -1.54
N PHE A 57 17.54 4.70 -0.61
CA PHE A 57 16.27 5.05 0.03
C PHE A 57 16.32 6.46 0.65
N GLY A 58 17.41 6.75 1.40
CA GLY A 58 17.63 8.09 1.94
C GLY A 58 17.74 9.17 0.87
N ASN A 59 18.43 8.90 -0.23
CA ASN A 59 18.55 9.81 -1.36
C ASN A 59 17.21 10.09 -2.02
N PHE A 60 16.37 9.06 -2.21
CA PHE A 60 15.03 9.23 -2.78
C PHE A 60 14.11 10.05 -1.86
N LEU A 61 14.16 9.82 -0.54
CA LEU A 61 13.44 10.65 0.43
C LEU A 61 13.88 12.11 0.35
N ASN A 62 15.18 12.36 0.38
CA ASN A 62 15.73 13.71 0.29
C ASN A 62 15.31 14.38 -1.03
N TYR A 63 15.38 13.67 -2.15
CA TYR A 63 14.89 14.20 -3.42
C TYR A 63 13.41 14.55 -3.34
N ALA A 64 12.57 13.67 -2.84
CA ALA A 64 11.13 13.93 -2.70
C ALA A 64 10.84 15.15 -1.82
N ILE A 65 11.60 15.34 -0.73
CA ILE A 65 11.51 16.53 0.12
C ILE A 65 11.84 17.79 -0.70
N THR A 66 12.87 17.77 -1.56
CA THR A 66 13.16 18.93 -2.45
C THR A 66 12.05 19.20 -3.46
N GLN A 67 11.23 18.19 -3.79
CA GLN A 67 10.06 18.32 -4.66
C GLN A 67 8.78 18.72 -3.91
N GLY A 68 8.89 19.03 -2.61
CA GLY A 68 7.78 19.50 -1.78
C GLY A 68 6.98 18.37 -1.10
N LEU A 69 7.59 17.21 -0.85
CA LEU A 69 6.97 16.17 -0.03
C LEU A 69 6.61 16.75 1.35
N PRO A 70 5.33 16.74 1.75
CA PRO A 70 4.94 17.13 3.11
C PRO A 70 5.38 16.07 4.12
N GLN A 71 5.25 16.38 5.41
CA GLN A 71 5.38 15.38 6.48
C GLN A 71 4.46 14.19 6.20
N PRO A 72 4.99 12.98 5.97
CA PRO A 72 4.13 11.81 5.73
C PRO A 72 3.44 11.36 7.02
N ASP A 73 2.25 10.78 6.87
CA ASP A 73 1.50 10.19 7.98
C ASP A 73 2.01 8.80 8.34
N SER A 74 2.56 8.07 7.38
CA SER A 74 3.09 6.74 7.61
C SER A 74 4.04 6.29 6.50
N MET A 75 4.77 5.21 6.79
CA MET A 75 5.58 4.47 5.83
C MET A 75 5.19 2.99 5.85
N LEU A 76 4.96 2.42 4.68
CA LEU A 76 4.64 1.01 4.48
C LEU A 76 5.76 0.33 3.72
N VAL A 77 6.29 -0.75 4.27
CA VAL A 77 7.39 -1.52 3.67
C VAL A 77 6.92 -2.93 3.35
N GLY A 78 6.95 -3.28 2.08
CA GLY A 78 6.38 -4.50 1.52
C GLY A 78 7.25 -5.76 1.64
N GLY A 79 8.30 -5.77 2.48
CA GLY A 79 9.13 -6.96 2.72
C GLY A 79 10.44 -6.99 1.94
N ASP A 80 11.16 -8.10 2.09
CA ASP A 80 12.45 -8.42 1.48
C ASP A 80 13.56 -7.41 1.83
N TYR A 81 14.01 -7.50 3.09
CA TYR A 81 15.06 -6.61 3.63
C TYR A 81 16.47 -7.14 3.36
N THR A 82 16.63 -8.41 3.04
CA THR A 82 17.94 -9.06 2.87
C THR A 82 18.02 -9.88 1.60
N MET A 83 19.24 -10.06 1.06
CA MET A 83 19.48 -10.94 -0.11
C MET A 83 19.46 -12.43 0.25
N VAL A 84 19.85 -12.75 1.45
CA VAL A 84 19.98 -14.14 1.89
C VAL A 84 18.62 -14.62 2.36
N LEU A 85 18.18 -15.74 1.82
CA LEU A 85 16.91 -16.35 2.18
C LEU A 85 16.88 -16.70 3.67
N LEU A 86 15.83 -16.25 4.37
CA LEU A 86 15.61 -16.45 5.80
C LEU A 86 16.68 -15.80 6.71
N ASP A 87 17.34 -14.77 6.22
CA ASP A 87 18.29 -13.98 7.02
C ASP A 87 17.56 -12.98 7.94
N ASN A 88 18.32 -12.45 8.89
CA ASN A 88 17.80 -11.50 9.87
C ASN A 88 17.50 -10.14 9.26
N ALA A 89 16.22 -9.79 9.15
CA ALA A 89 15.74 -8.51 8.62
C ALA A 89 15.87 -7.32 9.60
N VAL A 90 16.05 -7.58 10.89
CA VAL A 90 16.04 -6.53 11.95
C VAL A 90 17.04 -5.39 11.69
N PRO A 91 18.29 -5.63 11.24
CA PRO A 91 19.20 -4.53 10.92
C PRO A 91 18.69 -3.65 9.77
N GLY A 92 18.11 -4.27 8.72
CA GLY A 92 17.53 -3.56 7.59
C GLY A 92 16.32 -2.71 8.00
N ILE A 93 15.39 -3.31 8.74
CA ILE A 93 14.21 -2.61 9.28
C ILE A 93 14.65 -1.42 10.13
N SER A 94 15.65 -1.60 11.00
CA SER A 94 16.17 -0.53 11.84
C SER A 94 16.78 0.62 11.02
N ARG A 95 17.52 0.32 9.95
CA ARG A 95 18.09 1.34 9.05
C ARG A 95 16.99 2.12 8.34
N ILE A 96 15.98 1.45 7.78
CA ILE A 96 14.83 2.08 7.12
C ILE A 96 14.11 3.02 8.08
N ARG A 97 13.77 2.50 9.27
CA ARG A 97 13.08 3.27 10.31
C ARG A 97 13.88 4.50 10.73
N ASN A 98 15.18 4.34 11.00
CA ASN A 98 16.03 5.46 11.38
C ASN A 98 16.18 6.49 10.24
N THR A 99 16.36 6.06 9.00
CA THR A 99 16.46 6.96 7.85
C THR A 99 15.16 7.76 7.68
N TYR A 100 14.01 7.12 7.80
CA TYR A 100 12.71 7.79 7.72
C TYR A 100 12.51 8.79 8.87
N LEU A 101 12.77 8.39 10.12
CA LEU A 101 12.63 9.26 11.30
C LEU A 101 13.64 10.40 11.32
N ASN A 102 14.82 10.21 10.76
CA ASN A 102 15.79 11.32 10.61
C ASN A 102 15.32 12.34 9.57
N ALA A 103 14.68 11.89 8.48
CA ALA A 103 14.10 12.77 7.48
C ALA A 103 12.82 13.48 8.00
N PHE A 104 12.07 12.82 8.90
CA PHE A 104 10.80 13.28 9.46
C PHE A 104 10.79 13.12 11.00
N PRO A 105 11.46 14.02 11.75
CA PRO A 105 11.63 13.87 13.20
C PRO A 105 10.32 13.87 14.01
N ASP A 106 9.26 14.47 13.46
CA ASP A 106 7.95 14.52 14.10
C ASP A 106 7.05 13.31 13.76
N ALA A 107 7.56 12.36 12.97
CA ALA A 107 6.81 11.14 12.65
C ALA A 107 6.74 10.19 13.84
N ASP A 108 5.57 9.57 14.04
CA ASP A 108 5.41 8.52 15.03
C ASP A 108 6.19 7.26 14.56
N PRO A 109 7.13 6.72 15.36
CA PRO A 109 7.81 5.46 15.03
C PRO A 109 6.86 4.29 14.74
N ALA A 110 5.69 4.25 15.38
CA ALA A 110 4.66 3.25 15.15
C ALA A 110 3.98 3.39 13.77
N SER A 111 4.13 4.53 13.10
CA SER A 111 3.62 4.73 11.74
C SER A 111 4.45 4.03 10.65
N VAL A 112 5.60 3.46 11.00
CA VAL A 112 6.43 2.66 10.08
C VAL A 112 6.05 1.19 10.19
N VAL A 113 5.26 0.72 9.23
CA VAL A 113 4.75 -0.65 9.17
C VAL A 113 5.63 -1.46 8.22
N CYS A 114 6.22 -2.53 8.73
CA CYS A 114 7.11 -3.43 7.98
C CYS A 114 6.47 -4.81 7.87
N LEU A 115 6.29 -5.31 6.64
CA LEU A 115 5.82 -6.67 6.39
C LEU A 115 6.97 -7.63 6.17
N GLN A 116 6.69 -8.91 6.33
CA GLN A 116 7.58 -9.99 5.95
C GLN A 116 7.51 -10.22 4.42
N GLY A 117 8.67 -10.36 3.77
CA GLY A 117 8.82 -10.87 2.43
C GLY A 117 9.36 -12.31 2.42
N ASN A 118 9.50 -12.89 1.24
CA ASN A 118 9.91 -14.30 1.11
C ASN A 118 11.41 -14.56 1.37
N HIS A 119 12.22 -13.52 1.45
CA HIS A 119 13.63 -13.63 1.88
C HIS A 119 13.81 -13.47 3.38
N ASP A 120 12.84 -12.92 4.10
CA ASP A 120 12.95 -12.56 5.50
C ASP A 120 12.73 -13.75 6.44
N ASN A 121 13.33 -13.69 7.63
CA ASN A 121 13.13 -14.71 8.64
C ASN A 121 11.79 -14.50 9.35
N PRO A 122 10.86 -15.47 9.34
CA PRO A 122 9.53 -15.33 9.95
C PRO A 122 9.54 -15.14 11.48
N LYS A 123 10.71 -15.24 12.12
CA LYS A 123 10.87 -14.99 13.57
C LYS A 123 11.16 -13.53 13.90
N ASP A 124 11.40 -12.70 12.89
CA ASP A 124 11.64 -11.28 13.09
C ASP A 124 10.32 -10.53 13.38
N GLU A 125 10.42 -9.32 13.91
CA GLU A 125 9.25 -8.52 14.30
C GLU A 125 8.67 -7.80 13.07
N PHE A 126 7.66 -8.39 12.46
CA PHE A 126 6.85 -7.80 11.39
C PHE A 126 5.46 -7.42 11.91
N ALA A 127 4.77 -6.55 11.17
CA ALA A 127 3.35 -6.32 11.39
C ALA A 127 2.58 -7.63 11.18
N GLU A 128 1.68 -7.96 12.06
CA GLU A 128 0.86 -9.17 11.92
C GLU A 128 -0.14 -9.01 10.77
N THR A 129 -0.59 -10.13 10.20
CA THR A 129 -1.70 -10.10 9.24
C THR A 129 -2.97 -9.65 9.92
N GLY A 130 -3.60 -8.59 9.40
CA GLY A 130 -4.83 -8.06 9.98
C GLY A 130 -5.15 -6.63 9.58
N PHE A 131 -6.22 -6.12 10.18
CA PHE A 131 -6.76 -4.80 9.92
C PHE A 131 -6.29 -3.77 10.95
N TYR A 132 -5.74 -2.64 10.47
CA TYR A 132 -5.18 -1.57 11.29
C TYR A 132 -5.89 -0.25 11.02
N ASN A 133 -6.21 0.48 12.08
CA ASN A 133 -6.70 1.85 11.99
C ASN A 133 -5.50 2.82 11.97
N MET A 134 -5.22 3.40 10.81
CA MET A 134 -4.13 4.37 10.62
C MET A 134 -4.62 5.84 10.75
N GLY A 135 -5.76 6.07 11.38
CA GLY A 135 -6.38 7.40 11.50
C GLY A 135 -7.04 7.86 10.22
N LYS A 136 -6.27 8.39 9.28
CA LYS A 136 -6.77 8.96 8.01
C LYS A 136 -7.10 7.92 6.94
N TYR A 137 -6.69 6.69 7.13
CA TYR A 137 -6.97 5.55 6.25
C TYR A 137 -6.99 4.24 7.07
N CYS A 138 -7.45 3.16 6.45
CA CYS A 138 -7.35 1.83 7.01
C CYS A 138 -6.29 1.03 6.26
N LEU A 139 -5.55 0.20 6.98
CA LEU A 139 -4.56 -0.69 6.42
C LEU A 139 -4.97 -2.14 6.69
N TYR A 140 -4.91 -3.00 5.67
CA TYR A 140 -4.90 -4.44 5.85
C TYR A 140 -3.54 -4.98 5.45
N ALA A 141 -2.76 -5.43 6.41
CA ALA A 141 -1.44 -6.03 6.20
C ALA A 141 -1.58 -7.55 6.01
N ILE A 142 -0.84 -8.14 5.07
CA ILE A 142 -0.81 -9.58 4.84
C ILE A 142 0.65 -10.03 4.77
N ASN A 143 1.07 -10.81 5.75
CA ASN A 143 2.43 -11.36 5.77
C ASN A 143 2.60 -12.53 4.80
N GLU A 144 3.85 -12.79 4.44
CA GLU A 144 4.25 -13.88 3.53
C GLU A 144 3.74 -15.25 3.99
N ASP A 145 3.72 -15.52 5.29
CA ASP A 145 3.23 -16.79 5.83
C ASP A 145 1.74 -17.05 5.55
N ASP A 146 0.95 -16.00 5.42
CA ASP A 146 -0.49 -16.04 5.19
C ASP A 146 -0.86 -15.94 3.70
N PHE A 147 0.01 -15.33 2.89
CA PHE A 147 -0.09 -15.30 1.43
C PHE A 147 1.28 -15.51 0.78
N PRO A 148 1.81 -16.74 0.85
CA PRO A 148 3.16 -17.06 0.42
C PRO A 148 3.29 -17.06 -1.11
N TRP A 149 4.49 -16.70 -1.59
CA TRP A 149 4.81 -16.74 -3.02
C TRP A 149 4.75 -18.14 -3.61
N LYS A 150 5.09 -19.18 -2.83
CA LYS A 150 4.91 -20.59 -3.21
C LYS A 150 3.68 -21.18 -2.52
N GLN A 151 2.59 -21.21 -3.24
CA GLN A 151 1.35 -21.74 -2.75
C GLN A 151 1.15 -23.21 -3.17
N SER A 152 0.51 -23.98 -2.30
CA SER A 152 0.13 -25.37 -2.53
C SER A 152 -1.27 -25.61 -1.99
N GLN A 153 -1.92 -26.69 -2.40
CA GLN A 153 -3.26 -27.07 -1.90
C GLN A 153 -3.40 -27.05 -0.36
N LYS A 154 -2.30 -27.29 0.36
CA LYS A 154 -2.29 -27.22 1.83
C LYS A 154 -2.36 -25.79 2.39
N LYS A 155 -2.11 -24.78 1.57
CA LYS A 155 -2.16 -23.34 1.94
C LYS A 155 -3.47 -22.66 1.53
N ASP A 156 -4.36 -23.36 0.82
CA ASP A 156 -5.64 -22.85 0.34
C ASP A 156 -6.50 -22.31 1.50
N ASP A 157 -6.65 -23.08 2.58
CA ASP A 157 -7.46 -22.69 3.74
C ASP A 157 -6.94 -21.39 4.41
N GLY A 158 -5.62 -21.20 4.46
CA GLY A 158 -5.01 -19.98 4.99
C GLY A 158 -5.39 -18.73 4.17
N VAL A 159 -5.20 -18.80 2.86
CA VAL A 159 -5.55 -17.69 1.96
C VAL A 159 -7.06 -17.40 1.95
N LYS A 160 -7.90 -18.42 2.05
CA LYS A 160 -9.35 -18.26 2.21
C LYS A 160 -9.72 -17.56 3.53
N ALA A 161 -9.04 -17.91 4.61
CA ALA A 161 -9.26 -17.27 5.91
C ALA A 161 -8.89 -15.77 5.86
N VAL A 162 -7.76 -15.43 5.25
CA VAL A 162 -7.36 -14.04 5.01
C VAL A 162 -8.42 -13.31 4.17
N ALA A 163 -8.87 -13.88 3.06
CA ALA A 163 -9.90 -13.29 2.21
C ALA A 163 -11.21 -13.05 2.97
N ALA A 164 -11.64 -14.02 3.80
CA ALA A 164 -12.83 -13.90 4.63
C ALA A 164 -12.70 -12.81 5.72
N ASP A 165 -11.52 -12.66 6.31
CA ASP A 165 -11.27 -11.59 7.29
C ASP A 165 -11.24 -10.22 6.62
N ILE A 166 -10.61 -10.08 5.45
CA ILE A 166 -10.70 -8.85 4.63
C ILE A 166 -12.17 -8.51 4.35
N GLU A 167 -12.96 -9.48 3.87
CA GLU A 167 -14.36 -9.27 3.55
C GLU A 167 -15.14 -8.76 4.76
N LYS A 168 -14.98 -9.39 5.91
CA LYS A 168 -15.62 -9.00 7.16
C LYS A 168 -15.29 -7.56 7.55
N ASN A 169 -14.02 -7.16 7.49
CA ASN A 169 -13.59 -5.81 7.87
C ASN A 169 -14.13 -4.75 6.89
N LEU A 170 -14.06 -5.01 5.59
CA LEU A 170 -14.60 -4.10 4.57
C LEU A 170 -16.13 -3.99 4.65
N ASP A 171 -16.83 -5.07 4.93
CA ASP A 171 -18.28 -5.04 5.15
C ASP A 171 -18.66 -4.24 6.41
N ASN A 172 -17.84 -4.33 7.46
CA ASN A 172 -18.02 -3.51 8.63
C ASN A 172 -17.84 -2.02 8.33
N MET A 173 -16.81 -1.64 7.56
CA MET A 173 -16.61 -0.26 7.08
C MET A 173 -17.83 0.24 6.30
N ILE A 174 -18.33 -0.56 5.36
CA ILE A 174 -19.51 -0.21 4.56
C ILE A 174 -20.74 -0.04 5.46
N LYS A 175 -20.95 -0.95 6.42
CA LYS A 175 -22.07 -0.94 7.35
C LYS A 175 -22.04 0.27 8.29
N THR A 176 -20.88 0.65 8.77
CA THR A 176 -20.69 1.80 9.69
C THR A 176 -20.62 3.13 8.97
N GLY A 177 -20.53 3.13 7.63
CA GLY A 177 -20.36 4.33 6.82
C GLY A 177 -18.95 4.89 6.87
N ASP A 178 -17.95 4.09 7.25
CA ASP A 178 -16.54 4.47 7.18
C ASP A 178 -16.12 4.55 5.72
N LYS A 179 -15.76 5.77 5.28
CA LYS A 179 -15.41 6.09 3.89
C LYS A 179 -13.93 6.36 3.70
N ARG A 180 -13.11 6.11 4.72
CA ARG A 180 -11.68 6.26 4.60
C ARG A 180 -11.13 5.32 3.53
N PRO A 181 -10.11 5.74 2.77
CA PRO A 181 -9.42 4.83 1.85
C PRO A 181 -8.85 3.62 2.59
N VAL A 182 -8.78 2.49 1.91
CA VAL A 182 -8.19 1.25 2.42
C VAL A 182 -6.96 0.90 1.60
N ILE A 183 -5.83 0.75 2.25
CA ILE A 183 -4.63 0.16 1.66
C ILE A 183 -4.59 -1.32 2.09
N VAL A 184 -4.52 -2.21 1.12
CA VAL A 184 -4.19 -3.63 1.36
C VAL A 184 -2.77 -3.84 0.88
N ILE A 185 -1.89 -4.33 1.74
CA ILE A 185 -0.49 -4.53 1.40
C ILE A 185 -0.05 -5.97 1.67
N THR A 186 0.69 -6.53 0.73
CA THR A 186 1.33 -7.84 0.84
C THR A 186 2.67 -7.81 0.12
N HIS A 187 3.54 -8.76 0.40
CA HIS A 187 4.76 -8.91 -0.39
C HIS A 187 4.44 -9.47 -1.79
N VAL A 188 3.63 -10.48 -1.89
CA VAL A 188 3.34 -11.20 -3.14
C VAL A 188 2.23 -10.52 -3.96
N PRO A 189 2.39 -10.32 -5.28
CA PRO A 189 1.36 -9.75 -6.14
C PRO A 189 0.15 -10.70 -6.31
N LEU A 190 -1.01 -10.13 -6.67
CA LEU A 190 -2.21 -10.92 -7.02
C LEU A 190 -2.21 -11.39 -8.47
N HIS A 191 -1.50 -10.70 -9.36
CA HIS A 191 -1.53 -11.03 -10.79
C HIS A 191 -0.75 -12.30 -11.10
N HIS A 192 -1.12 -12.91 -12.23
CA HIS A 192 -0.37 -14.03 -12.79
C HIS A 192 1.05 -13.57 -13.15
N THR A 193 2.04 -14.10 -12.46
CA THR A 193 3.46 -13.93 -12.81
C THR A 193 3.90 -15.06 -13.71
N GLY A 194 4.94 -14.87 -14.51
CA GLY A 194 5.54 -15.94 -15.32
C GLY A 194 6.03 -17.15 -14.50
N ARG A 195 6.07 -17.02 -13.16
CA ARG A 195 6.47 -18.06 -12.21
C ARG A 195 5.35 -19.02 -11.82
N ASN A 196 4.13 -18.85 -12.31
CA ASN A 196 2.97 -19.61 -11.86
C ASN A 196 3.10 -21.13 -12.09
N SER A 197 3.98 -21.59 -12.98
CA SER A 197 4.33 -23.00 -13.15
C SER A 197 4.84 -23.67 -11.85
N TYR A 198 5.31 -22.89 -10.90
CA TYR A 198 5.77 -23.35 -9.58
C TYR A 198 4.69 -23.26 -8.49
N GLY A 199 3.51 -22.76 -8.83
CA GLY A 199 2.41 -22.57 -7.89
C GLY A 199 2.45 -21.21 -7.18
N ASP A 200 3.17 -20.22 -7.73
CA ASP A 200 3.20 -18.86 -7.19
C ASP A 200 1.79 -18.27 -7.23
N ASN A 201 1.40 -17.64 -6.13
CA ASN A 201 0.13 -16.91 -5.95
C ASN A 201 -1.14 -17.58 -6.52
N MET A 202 -1.17 -18.88 -6.64
CA MET A 202 -2.27 -19.63 -7.28
C MET A 202 -3.65 -19.43 -6.61
N TYR A 203 -3.69 -18.96 -5.38
CA TYR A 203 -4.94 -18.67 -4.63
C TYR A 203 -5.26 -17.18 -4.55
N ALA A 204 -4.60 -16.34 -5.32
CA ALA A 204 -4.81 -14.89 -5.34
C ALA A 204 -6.26 -14.50 -5.68
N SER A 205 -6.97 -15.34 -6.44
CA SER A 205 -8.37 -15.13 -6.81
C SER A 205 -9.31 -14.96 -5.61
N TYR A 206 -9.02 -15.59 -4.47
CA TYR A 206 -9.85 -15.43 -3.26
C TYR A 206 -9.80 -13.99 -2.73
N ILE A 207 -8.59 -13.43 -2.60
CA ILE A 207 -8.39 -12.05 -2.15
C ILE A 207 -8.90 -11.07 -3.22
N PHE A 208 -8.51 -11.30 -4.49
CA PHE A 208 -8.92 -10.46 -5.61
C PHE A 208 -10.44 -10.27 -5.68
N ASN A 209 -11.21 -11.36 -5.61
CA ASN A 209 -12.66 -11.32 -5.75
C ASN A 209 -13.31 -10.46 -4.66
N VAL A 210 -12.85 -10.60 -3.41
CA VAL A 210 -13.32 -9.77 -2.29
C VAL A 210 -13.02 -8.30 -2.56
N LEU A 211 -11.77 -7.96 -2.83
CA LEU A 211 -11.37 -6.57 -3.04
C LEU A 211 -12.11 -5.95 -4.23
N ASN A 212 -12.22 -6.68 -5.33
CA ASN A 212 -12.85 -6.20 -6.56
C ASN A 212 -14.33 -5.91 -6.39
N GLU A 213 -15.03 -6.68 -5.55
CA GLU A 213 -16.44 -6.42 -5.21
C GLU A 213 -16.58 -5.22 -4.27
N LYS A 214 -15.77 -5.15 -3.20
CA LYS A 214 -15.89 -4.07 -2.20
C LYS A 214 -15.41 -2.72 -2.75
N ALA A 215 -14.51 -2.71 -3.72
CA ALA A 215 -14.03 -1.49 -4.38
C ALA A 215 -15.13 -0.71 -5.14
N LYS A 216 -16.28 -1.32 -5.38
CA LYS A 216 -17.46 -0.61 -5.91
C LYS A 216 -18.04 0.40 -4.89
N LYS A 217 -17.68 0.30 -3.62
CA LYS A 217 -18.19 1.13 -2.51
C LYS A 217 -17.10 1.82 -1.70
N LEU A 218 -15.87 1.31 -1.74
CA LEU A 218 -14.72 1.80 -0.98
C LEU A 218 -13.57 2.16 -1.93
N ASP A 219 -12.77 3.14 -1.53
CA ASP A 219 -11.52 3.47 -2.20
C ASP A 219 -10.45 2.47 -1.76
N ILE A 220 -10.17 1.46 -2.56
CA ILE A 220 -9.21 0.40 -2.26
C ILE A 220 -7.96 0.57 -3.11
N ILE A 221 -6.80 0.42 -2.45
CA ILE A 221 -5.47 0.41 -3.05
C ILE A 221 -4.82 -0.91 -2.66
N PHE A 222 -4.37 -1.68 -3.62
CA PHE A 222 -3.56 -2.87 -3.36
C PHE A 222 -2.10 -2.60 -3.65
N LEU A 223 -1.25 -2.85 -2.65
CA LEU A 223 0.20 -2.70 -2.74
C LEU A 223 0.89 -4.05 -2.68
N PHE A 224 1.95 -4.22 -3.47
CA PHE A 224 2.75 -5.44 -3.47
C PHE A 224 4.26 -5.15 -3.67
N GLY A 225 5.10 -6.09 -3.26
CA GLY A 225 6.52 -6.17 -3.54
C GLY A 225 6.86 -7.31 -4.49
N HIS A 226 7.95 -8.03 -4.25
CA HIS A 226 8.36 -9.28 -4.89
C HIS A 226 8.73 -9.21 -6.37
N ASN A 227 8.07 -8.39 -7.12
CA ASN A 227 8.32 -8.16 -8.54
C ASN A 227 9.35 -7.06 -8.70
N HIS A 228 10.61 -7.32 -8.48
CA HIS A 228 11.70 -6.33 -8.50
C HIS A 228 11.70 -5.43 -9.74
N SER A 229 11.18 -5.92 -10.81
CA SER A 229 10.95 -5.19 -12.05
C SER A 229 9.92 -5.94 -12.89
N SER A 230 9.59 -5.36 -14.02
CA SER A 230 8.84 -6.03 -15.08
C SER A 230 9.49 -7.28 -15.66
N GLU A 231 10.73 -7.62 -15.31
CA GLU A 231 11.40 -8.82 -15.82
C GLU A 231 10.66 -10.13 -15.55
N TYR A 232 9.94 -10.19 -14.44
CA TYR A 232 9.15 -11.36 -14.07
C TYR A 232 7.69 -11.24 -14.46
N ASP A 233 7.36 -10.15 -15.15
CA ASP A 233 5.99 -9.82 -15.42
C ASP A 233 5.82 -9.19 -16.80
N ASP A 234 5.88 -10.04 -17.80
CA ASP A 234 5.55 -9.67 -19.19
C ASP A 234 4.15 -9.08 -19.31
N TYR A 235 3.31 -9.28 -18.29
CA TYR A 235 1.91 -8.94 -18.34
C TYR A 235 1.60 -7.51 -17.90
N ILE A 236 2.19 -7.03 -16.80
CA ILE A 236 2.03 -5.62 -16.40
C ILE A 236 2.89 -4.68 -17.27
N GLY A 237 3.65 -5.23 -18.19
CA GLY A 237 4.30 -4.53 -19.29
C GLY A 237 5.22 -3.39 -18.87
N GLY A 238 6.48 -3.65 -18.71
CA GLY A 238 7.48 -2.62 -18.50
C GLY A 238 7.38 -1.98 -17.12
N SER A 239 8.04 -0.88 -16.96
CA SER A 239 8.24 -0.11 -15.73
C SER A 239 6.99 0.35 -14.98
N VAL A 240 5.80 0.09 -15.49
CA VAL A 240 4.56 0.61 -14.88
C VAL A 240 3.90 -0.49 -14.05
N ASN A 241 4.47 -0.77 -12.93
CA ASN A 241 3.82 -1.54 -11.87
C ASN A 241 2.65 -0.75 -11.26
N TYR A 242 1.76 -0.26 -12.12
CA TYR A 242 0.60 0.53 -11.75
C TYR A 242 -0.54 0.26 -12.71
N MET A 243 -1.70 -0.10 -12.16
CA MET A 243 -2.95 -0.30 -12.88
C MET A 243 -4.08 0.47 -12.19
N ALA A 244 -4.90 1.12 -12.98
CA ALA A 244 -6.06 1.88 -12.52
C ALA A 244 -7.34 1.03 -12.54
N PRO A 245 -8.40 1.43 -11.84
CA PRO A 245 -9.72 0.87 -12.05
C PRO A 245 -10.12 0.95 -13.53
N GLY A 246 -10.60 -0.17 -14.07
CA GLY A 246 -10.93 -0.34 -15.48
C GLY A 246 -9.88 -1.08 -16.31
N ASP A 247 -8.64 -1.17 -15.83
CA ASP A 247 -7.59 -1.95 -16.49
C ASP A 247 -7.86 -3.46 -16.38
N LYS A 248 -7.28 -4.22 -17.31
CA LYS A 248 -7.35 -5.67 -17.32
C LYS A 248 -6.18 -6.29 -16.60
N ILE A 249 -6.45 -7.29 -15.78
CA ILE A 249 -5.47 -8.03 -14.99
C ILE A 249 -5.68 -9.53 -15.15
N ARG A 250 -4.61 -10.30 -15.22
CA ARG A 250 -4.65 -11.77 -15.21
C ARG A 250 -4.51 -12.28 -13.78
N ILE A 251 -5.53 -12.98 -13.31
CA ILE A 251 -5.57 -13.54 -11.96
C ILE A 251 -5.40 -15.04 -12.03
N PRO A 252 -4.45 -15.64 -11.29
CA PRO A 252 -4.26 -17.07 -11.24
C PRO A 252 -5.52 -17.80 -10.80
N LEU A 253 -5.82 -18.91 -11.47
CA LEU A 253 -6.90 -19.82 -11.09
C LEU A 253 -6.36 -20.82 -10.09
N ALA A 254 -7.09 -21.00 -8.99
CA ALA A 254 -6.76 -21.98 -7.98
C ALA A 254 -6.60 -23.38 -8.61
N ASP A 255 -5.57 -24.10 -8.17
CA ASP A 255 -5.27 -25.47 -8.59
C ASP A 255 -4.99 -25.70 -10.08
N LYS A 256 -4.83 -24.64 -10.88
CA LYS A 256 -4.49 -24.76 -12.30
C LYS A 256 -3.05 -24.35 -12.56
N LYS A 257 -2.44 -25.00 -13.54
CA LYS A 257 -1.08 -24.76 -14.03
C LYS A 257 -1.06 -24.82 -15.55
N GLY A 258 -0.06 -24.18 -16.17
CA GLY A 258 0.09 -24.15 -17.61
C GLY A 258 -0.57 -22.94 -18.27
N GLU A 259 -0.84 -23.01 -19.56
CA GLU A 259 -1.33 -21.87 -20.36
C GLU A 259 -2.71 -21.35 -19.92
N ASP A 260 -3.58 -22.23 -19.40
CA ASP A 260 -4.94 -21.89 -18.93
C ASP A 260 -5.01 -21.67 -17.41
N CYS A 261 -3.92 -21.26 -16.79
CA CYS A 261 -3.86 -21.14 -15.33
C CYS A 261 -4.36 -19.81 -14.78
N TYR A 262 -4.87 -18.92 -15.59
CA TYR A 262 -5.37 -17.60 -15.18
C TYR A 262 -6.71 -17.26 -15.85
N THR A 263 -7.40 -16.27 -15.29
CA THR A 263 -8.52 -15.56 -15.90
C THR A 263 -8.19 -14.10 -16.07
N GLU A 264 -8.72 -13.46 -17.12
CA GLU A 264 -8.60 -12.02 -17.31
C GLU A 264 -9.80 -11.31 -16.68
N GLU A 265 -9.51 -10.46 -15.69
CA GLU A 265 -10.51 -9.72 -14.93
C GLU A 265 -10.35 -8.21 -15.14
N THR A 266 -11.39 -7.45 -14.82
CA THR A 266 -11.34 -6.00 -14.81
C THR A 266 -11.19 -5.51 -13.38
N LEU A 267 -10.17 -4.68 -13.12
CA LEU A 267 -9.94 -4.05 -11.82
C LEU A 267 -11.02 -3.02 -11.48
N ASN A 268 -11.49 -3.04 -10.25
CA ASN A 268 -12.31 -1.97 -9.66
C ASN A 268 -11.51 -1.16 -8.62
N PHE A 269 -10.29 -1.52 -8.31
CA PHE A 269 -9.39 -0.86 -7.35
C PHE A 269 -8.07 -0.47 -8.00
N THR A 270 -7.29 0.38 -7.35
CA THR A 270 -5.93 0.69 -7.81
C THR A 270 -4.97 -0.40 -7.36
N TYR A 271 -4.13 -0.84 -8.28
CA TYR A 271 -3.16 -1.90 -8.08
C TYR A 271 -1.77 -1.42 -8.46
N THR A 272 -0.82 -1.43 -7.50
CA THR A 272 0.53 -0.93 -7.75
C THR A 272 1.55 -1.58 -6.83
N ASN A 273 2.82 -1.63 -7.24
CA ASN A 273 3.85 -2.07 -6.32
C ASN A 273 4.24 -0.97 -5.32
N CYS A 274 4.90 -1.36 -4.23
CA CYS A 274 5.35 -0.45 -3.18
C CYS A 274 6.48 0.49 -3.61
N GLY A 275 7.15 0.20 -4.70
CA GLY A 275 8.48 0.74 -5.02
C GLY A 275 9.53 -0.27 -4.66
N TYR A 276 10.67 -0.20 -5.31
CA TYR A 276 11.68 -1.21 -5.34
C TYR A 276 13.05 -0.54 -5.24
N VAL A 277 13.77 -0.80 -4.15
CA VAL A 277 14.93 0.00 -3.79
C VAL A 277 16.24 -0.77 -3.94
N GLY A 278 16.20 -2.10 -3.91
CA GLY A 278 17.37 -2.89 -3.59
C GLY A 278 18.14 -3.52 -4.73
N TYR A 279 17.53 -3.89 -5.83
CA TYR A 279 18.20 -4.67 -6.87
C TYR A 279 18.23 -3.89 -8.19
N SER A 280 19.40 -3.67 -8.75
CA SER A 280 19.54 -3.20 -10.12
C SER A 280 20.51 -4.08 -10.89
N ASP A 281 20.19 -4.37 -12.13
CA ASP A 281 21.21 -4.83 -13.07
C ASP A 281 22.25 -3.73 -13.29
N ASN A 282 23.52 -4.12 -13.41
CA ASN A 282 24.65 -3.20 -13.53
C ASN A 282 24.60 -2.26 -14.77
N ASN A 283 23.53 -2.31 -15.57
CA ASN A 283 23.35 -1.56 -16.81
C ASN A 283 22.03 -0.77 -16.84
N VAL A 284 21.48 -0.39 -15.68
CA VAL A 284 20.25 0.42 -15.61
C VAL A 284 20.51 1.80 -16.21
N THR A 285 19.65 2.23 -17.10
CA THR A 285 19.61 3.58 -17.70
C THR A 285 18.26 4.21 -17.48
N GLU A 286 18.12 5.52 -17.72
CA GLU A 286 16.86 6.26 -17.59
C GLU A 286 15.69 5.60 -18.35
N THR A 287 15.98 4.86 -19.42
CA THR A 287 14.99 4.14 -20.23
C THR A 287 14.77 2.69 -19.78
N SER A 288 15.47 2.24 -18.74
CA SER A 288 15.33 0.88 -18.23
C SER A 288 13.98 0.68 -17.55
N THR A 289 13.48 -0.55 -17.63
CA THR A 289 12.22 -0.95 -16.98
C THR A 289 12.38 -1.32 -15.50
N ASN A 290 13.62 -1.54 -15.07
CA ASN A 290 14.01 -1.95 -13.70
C ASN A 290 14.68 -0.82 -12.91
N LEU A 291 14.18 0.39 -13.05
CA LEU A 291 14.62 1.52 -12.26
C LEU A 291 14.32 1.29 -10.77
N LEU A 292 15.30 1.61 -9.92
CA LEU A 292 15.12 1.67 -8.49
C LEU A 292 14.17 2.81 -8.16
N THR A 293 13.16 2.55 -7.33
CA THR A 293 12.06 3.49 -7.13
C THR A 293 11.57 3.54 -5.70
N LEU A 294 11.06 4.70 -5.30
CA LEU A 294 10.31 4.93 -4.08
C LEU A 294 8.90 5.42 -4.43
N GLY A 295 7.89 4.91 -3.74
CA GLY A 295 6.50 5.24 -3.96
C GLY A 295 5.94 6.20 -2.91
N PHE A 296 4.97 7.02 -3.34
CA PHE A 296 4.19 7.86 -2.46
C PHE A 296 2.73 7.81 -2.87
N ILE A 297 1.85 7.77 -1.88
CA ILE A 297 0.40 7.84 -2.06
C ILE A 297 -0.10 9.06 -1.32
N GLN A 298 -0.87 9.90 -2.00
CA GLN A 298 -1.54 11.03 -1.40
C GLN A 298 -3.06 10.90 -1.54
N PHE A 299 -3.76 11.19 -0.44
CA PHE A 299 -5.21 11.28 -0.42
C PHE A 299 -5.61 12.74 -0.41
N THR A 300 -6.24 13.20 -1.50
CA THR A 300 -6.89 14.49 -1.56
C THR A 300 -8.41 14.35 -1.39
N PRO A 301 -9.18 15.43 -1.24
CA PRO A 301 -10.64 15.31 -1.16
C PRO A 301 -11.28 14.59 -2.35
N GLU A 302 -10.73 14.75 -3.55
CA GLU A 302 -11.32 14.26 -4.80
C GLU A 302 -10.61 13.03 -5.38
N LYS A 303 -9.30 12.86 -5.08
CA LYS A 303 -8.44 11.92 -5.79
C LYS A 303 -7.52 11.14 -4.85
N LEU A 304 -7.15 9.95 -5.32
CA LEU A 304 -5.95 9.23 -4.90
C LEU A 304 -4.84 9.59 -5.89
N ARG A 305 -3.66 9.95 -5.40
CA ARG A 305 -2.49 10.28 -6.22
C ARG A 305 -1.37 9.31 -5.91
N PHE A 306 -0.74 8.82 -6.96
CA PHE A 306 0.35 7.86 -6.91
C PHE A 306 1.57 8.51 -7.55
N ILE A 307 2.60 8.73 -6.76
CA ILE A 307 3.84 9.36 -7.19
C ILE A 307 4.95 8.32 -7.12
N ARG A 308 5.76 8.23 -8.16
CA ARG A 308 6.92 7.38 -8.19
C ARG A 308 8.14 8.24 -8.48
N VAL A 309 9.16 8.12 -7.64
CA VAL A 309 10.47 8.72 -7.87
C VAL A 309 11.50 7.63 -8.14
N CYS A 310 12.49 7.92 -8.95
CA CYS A 310 13.62 7.07 -9.24
C CYS A 310 14.92 7.89 -9.19
N GLU A 311 16.04 7.29 -9.46
CA GLU A 311 17.35 7.93 -9.49
C GLU A 311 17.49 9.07 -10.52
N TYR A 312 16.61 9.10 -11.54
CA TYR A 312 16.56 10.16 -12.56
C TYR A 312 15.49 11.23 -12.29
N GLY A 313 14.77 11.13 -11.17
CA GLY A 313 13.76 12.11 -10.77
C GLY A 313 12.37 11.54 -10.61
N VAL A 314 11.35 12.35 -10.91
CA VAL A 314 9.95 11.92 -10.87
C VAL A 314 9.63 11.08 -12.10
N MET A 315 9.35 9.81 -11.88
CA MET A 315 9.02 8.86 -12.95
C MET A 315 7.59 9.08 -13.45
N TYR A 316 6.63 9.22 -12.53
CA TYR A 316 5.25 9.54 -12.86
C TYR A 316 4.47 10.11 -11.66
N VAL A 317 3.39 10.80 -11.99
CA VAL A 317 2.28 11.13 -11.09
C VAL A 317 1.01 10.61 -11.75
N LYS A 318 0.33 9.64 -11.13
CA LYS A 318 -0.94 9.08 -11.58
C LYS A 318 -2.05 9.49 -10.63
N GLU A 319 -3.25 9.70 -11.15
CA GLU A 319 -4.40 10.13 -10.35
C GLU A 319 -5.62 9.28 -10.67
N VAL A 320 -6.36 8.91 -9.63
CA VAL A 320 -7.64 8.19 -9.72
C VAL A 320 -8.69 8.98 -8.94
N ASN A 321 -9.86 9.15 -9.52
CA ASN A 321 -10.98 9.76 -8.80
C ASN A 321 -11.46 8.83 -7.69
N LYS A 322 -11.69 9.39 -6.52
CA LYS A 322 -12.22 8.64 -5.37
C LYS A 322 -13.68 8.24 -5.62
N VAL A 323 -14.05 7.07 -5.19
CA VAL A 323 -15.44 6.60 -5.05
C VAL A 323 -16.12 7.42 -3.95
N ASN A 324 -15.44 7.62 -2.83
CA ASN A 324 -15.89 8.40 -1.69
C ASN A 324 -15.15 9.75 -1.64
N LYS A 325 -15.77 10.77 -2.20
CA LYS A 325 -15.20 12.14 -2.19
C LYS A 325 -15.27 12.76 -0.81
N GLY A 326 -14.29 13.58 -0.47
CA GLY A 326 -14.17 14.28 0.79
C GLY A 326 -12.90 13.94 1.56
N THR A 327 -12.73 14.62 2.68
CA THR A 327 -11.60 14.45 3.61
C THR A 327 -12.06 13.58 4.77
N PHE A 328 -11.35 12.49 5.02
CA PHE A 328 -11.64 11.54 6.09
C PHE A 328 -10.41 11.49 7.00
N VAL A 329 -10.49 12.17 8.14
CA VAL A 329 -9.36 12.31 9.09
C VAL A 329 -9.58 11.58 10.41
N GLU A 330 -10.81 11.12 10.64
CA GLU A 330 -11.19 10.41 11.84
C GLU A 330 -12.00 9.17 11.47
N ALA A 331 -11.83 8.11 12.25
CA ALA A 331 -12.73 6.97 12.18
C ALA A 331 -14.15 7.44 12.57
N PRO A 332 -15.20 6.95 11.91
CA PRO A 332 -16.54 7.15 12.44
C PRO A 332 -16.60 6.63 13.88
N GLU A 333 -17.38 7.28 14.74
CA GLU A 333 -17.68 6.69 16.04
C GLU A 333 -18.35 5.34 15.79
N TYR A 334 -17.62 4.27 16.03
CA TYR A 334 -18.23 2.95 16.06
C TYR A 334 -19.25 2.97 17.18
N PRO A 335 -20.47 2.45 16.96
CA PRO A 335 -21.46 2.38 18.02
C PRO A 335 -20.80 1.74 19.25
N ALA A 336 -21.00 2.37 20.41
CA ALA A 336 -20.43 1.88 21.66
C ALA A 336 -20.61 0.37 21.71
N LEU A 337 -19.52 -0.33 21.96
CA LEU A 337 -19.52 -1.79 22.03
C LEU A 337 -20.68 -2.21 22.94
N ASP A 338 -21.52 -3.10 22.42
CA ASP A 338 -22.67 -3.60 23.18
C ASP A 338 -22.17 -4.03 24.57
N ASP A 339 -22.72 -3.46 25.64
CA ASP A 339 -22.38 -3.79 27.04
C ASP A 339 -22.48 -5.31 27.32
N ASN A 340 -23.10 -6.05 26.41
CA ASN A 340 -23.17 -7.51 26.42
C ASN A 340 -21.95 -8.20 25.79
N CYS A 341 -20.99 -7.46 25.24
CA CYS A 341 -19.78 -8.07 24.68
C CYS A 341 -18.92 -8.68 25.80
N LEU A 342 -18.67 -9.98 25.72
CA LEU A 342 -17.91 -10.72 26.74
C LEU A 342 -16.48 -10.20 26.95
N CYS A 343 -15.85 -9.64 25.91
CA CYS A 343 -14.47 -9.14 26.00
C CYS A 343 -14.39 -7.77 26.70
N HIS A 344 -15.42 -6.94 26.63
CA HIS A 344 -15.49 -5.59 27.21
C HIS A 344 -16.38 -5.50 28.43
N THR A 345 -16.98 -6.61 28.85
CA THR A 345 -17.90 -6.63 30.00
C THR A 345 -17.19 -6.25 31.28
N GLU A 346 -17.79 -5.37 32.06
CA GLU A 346 -17.39 -5.08 33.44
C GLU A 346 -17.93 -6.11 34.45
N ASN A 347 -18.85 -6.98 34.03
CA ASN A 347 -19.39 -8.04 34.84
C ASN A 347 -18.32 -9.09 35.17
N PRO A 348 -17.97 -9.29 36.46
CA PRO A 348 -16.88 -10.18 36.87
C PRO A 348 -17.10 -11.64 36.48
N PHE A 349 -18.35 -12.10 36.43
CA PHE A 349 -18.69 -13.47 36.03
C PHE A 349 -18.47 -13.68 34.54
N LEU A 350 -18.88 -12.74 33.71
CA LEU A 350 -18.67 -12.79 32.25
C LEU A 350 -17.20 -12.61 31.90
N LYS A 351 -16.44 -11.82 32.64
CA LYS A 351 -14.98 -11.75 32.54
C LYS A 351 -14.28 -13.10 32.73
N VAL A 352 -14.81 -13.92 33.69
CA VAL A 352 -14.28 -15.28 33.90
C VAL A 352 -14.60 -16.18 32.72
N ILE A 353 -15.82 -16.13 32.20
CA ILE A 353 -16.24 -16.90 31.01
C ILE A 353 -15.35 -16.55 29.83
N TRP A 354 -15.09 -15.26 29.57
CA TRP A 354 -14.22 -14.79 28.52
C TRP A 354 -12.80 -15.33 28.68
N LYS A 355 -12.21 -15.25 29.87
CA LYS A 355 -10.86 -15.80 30.14
C LYS A 355 -10.77 -17.30 29.90
N VAL A 356 -11.82 -18.06 30.26
CA VAL A 356 -11.90 -19.50 29.99
C VAL A 356 -11.99 -19.78 28.48
N TYR A 357 -12.80 -19.01 27.76
CA TYR A 357 -12.89 -19.11 26.31
C TYR A 357 -11.54 -18.84 25.63
N ILE A 358 -10.86 -17.74 25.96
CA ILE A 358 -9.53 -17.41 25.44
C ILE A 358 -8.50 -18.49 25.78
N PHE A 359 -8.54 -19.04 27.00
CA PHE A 359 -7.65 -20.15 27.36
C PHE A 359 -7.84 -21.35 26.45
N TRP A 360 -9.09 -21.76 26.17
CA TRP A 360 -9.37 -22.88 25.29
C TRP A 360 -9.01 -22.59 23.83
N CYS A 361 -9.23 -21.37 23.36
CA CYS A 361 -8.77 -20.97 22.04
C CYS A 361 -7.24 -21.10 21.90
N LYS A 362 -6.48 -20.72 22.94
CA LYS A 362 -5.01 -20.94 22.96
C LYS A 362 -4.63 -22.40 22.94
N VAL A 363 -5.30 -23.24 23.72
CA VAL A 363 -5.03 -24.68 23.81
C VAL A 363 -5.27 -25.40 22.48
N PHE A 364 -6.33 -25.02 21.76
CA PHE A 364 -6.71 -25.65 20.50
C PHE A 364 -6.21 -24.91 19.26
N ASN A 365 -5.39 -23.89 19.43
CA ASN A 365 -4.93 -23.01 18.34
C ASN A 365 -6.09 -22.50 17.46
N ALA A 366 -7.22 -22.20 18.08
CA ALA A 366 -8.43 -21.71 17.43
C ALA A 366 -8.47 -20.20 17.39
N ASN A 367 -9.03 -19.63 16.30
CA ASN A 367 -9.22 -18.18 16.17
C ASN A 367 -10.08 -17.62 17.30
N ARG A 368 -9.68 -16.47 17.84
CA ARG A 368 -10.28 -15.82 19.01
C ARG A 368 -11.19 -14.70 18.54
N PHE A 369 -12.44 -15.02 18.26
CA PHE A 369 -13.43 -14.05 17.84
C PHE A 369 -14.27 -13.57 19.02
N CYS A 370 -14.43 -12.26 19.14
CA CYS A 370 -15.47 -11.67 19.93
C CYS A 370 -16.63 -11.16 19.05
N VAL A 371 -17.84 -11.09 19.62
CA VAL A 371 -19.04 -10.58 18.95
C VAL A 371 -18.87 -9.11 18.51
N CYS A 372 -18.00 -8.34 19.18
CA CYS A 372 -17.64 -6.96 18.81
C CYS A 372 -16.74 -6.88 17.57
N GLY A 373 -16.19 -7.98 17.09
CA GLY A 373 -15.26 -7.99 15.97
C GLY A 373 -13.81 -7.72 16.33
N GLU A 374 -13.47 -7.48 17.61
CA GLU A 374 -12.07 -7.33 18.02
C GLU A 374 -11.35 -8.69 18.09
N TYR A 375 -10.12 -8.69 17.61
CA TYR A 375 -9.18 -9.79 17.78
C TYR A 375 -8.51 -9.68 19.14
N HIS A 376 -8.57 -10.74 19.94
CA HIS A 376 -7.87 -10.82 21.22
C HIS A 376 -6.77 -11.87 21.13
N TYR A 377 -5.56 -11.43 21.36
CA TYR A 377 -4.34 -12.26 21.42
C TYR A 377 -4.17 -12.96 22.77
#